data_87f3912e004565e6fa8c6db18b2d5504
#
_entry.id   87f3912e004565e6fa8c6db18b2d5504
#
_cell.length_a   1.000
_cell.length_b   1.000
_cell.length_c   1.000
_cell.angle_alpha   90.00
_cell.angle_beta   90.00
_cell.angle_gamma   90.00
#
_symmetry.space_group_name_H-M   'P 1'
#
loop_
_entity.id
_entity.type
_entity.pdbx_description
1 polymer ?
#
loop_
_entity_poly.entity_id
_entity_poly.type
_entity_poly.pdbx_seq_one_letter_code
_entity_poly.pdbx_strand_id
1 'polypeptide(L)'
;DVYKRQYMDRAAYNIKKSVRDWFRELLEMLFQAAGLIIDTLRTFFLIVLSILGPLAFAISVYDGFQSTLTQWISRYISIYLWLPVSDLFSSVLARIQTLMLQKDIQELSDPNFIPDGSSTVYVIFMIIGIVGYFTIPTVASWIVSAGGMSAYNRNVSKAGSVAGAAVGAVGGKVSGKLLK
;
A
#
# COMPACT_ATOMS: atom_id res chain seq x y z
N ASP A 1 -15.10 35.40 -43.57
CA ASP A 1 -15.59 34.67 -42.39
C ASP A 1 -15.11 33.23 -42.25
N VAL A 2 -14.83 32.52 -43.33
CA VAL A 2 -14.32 31.11 -43.30
C VAL A 2 -12.93 31.07 -42.73
N TYR A 3 -12.02 31.96 -43.08
CA TYR A 3 -10.66 32.00 -42.53
C TYR A 3 -10.62 32.29 -41.04
N LYS A 4 -11.49 33.16 -40.51
CA LYS A 4 -11.57 33.40 -39.05
C LYS A 4 -12.03 32.17 -38.26
N ARG A 5 -12.99 31.41 -38.76
CA ARG A 5 -13.43 30.16 -38.14
C ARG A 5 -12.31 29.13 -38.15
N GLN A 6 -11.58 28.98 -39.25
CA GLN A 6 -10.47 28.04 -39.36
C GLN A 6 -9.32 28.38 -38.40
N TYR A 7 -9.02 29.67 -38.18
CA TYR A 7 -8.01 30.10 -37.21
C TYR A 7 -8.48 29.82 -35.76
N MET A 8 -9.75 30.07 -35.46
CA MET A 8 -10.31 29.81 -34.13
C MET A 8 -10.37 28.30 -33.83
N ASP A 9 -10.72 27.47 -34.79
CA ASP A 9 -10.75 26.01 -34.63
C ASP A 9 -9.34 25.44 -34.44
N ARG A 10 -8.35 25.93 -35.18
CA ARG A 10 -6.94 25.55 -34.97
C ARG A 10 -6.41 26.02 -33.62
N ALA A 11 -6.73 27.22 -33.19
CA ALA A 11 -6.34 27.74 -31.88
C ALA A 11 -6.99 26.92 -30.75
N ALA A 12 -8.27 26.63 -30.84
CA ALA A 12 -8.99 25.79 -29.89
C ALA A 12 -8.43 24.35 -29.82
N TYR A 13 -8.09 23.78 -30.97
CA TYR A 13 -7.45 22.48 -31.05
C TYR A 13 -6.06 22.46 -30.38
N ASN A 14 -5.24 23.47 -30.66
CA ASN A 14 -3.90 23.60 -30.07
C ASN A 14 -3.97 23.79 -28.55
N ILE A 15 -4.93 24.58 -28.05
CA ILE A 15 -5.15 24.74 -26.60
C ILE A 15 -5.58 23.41 -25.96
N LYS A 16 -6.55 22.73 -26.56
CA LYS A 16 -6.98 21.40 -26.08
C LYS A 16 -5.85 20.39 -26.07
N LYS A 17 -5.01 20.38 -27.10
CA LYS A 17 -3.83 19.54 -27.20
C LYS A 17 -2.82 19.87 -26.10
N SER A 18 -2.46 21.15 -25.94
CA SER A 18 -1.52 21.60 -24.90
C SER A 18 -1.99 21.26 -23.49
N VAL A 19 -3.27 21.45 -23.20
CA VAL A 19 -3.86 21.10 -21.87
C VAL A 19 -3.78 19.59 -21.66
N ARG A 20 -4.07 18.79 -22.67
CA ARG A 20 -4.00 17.31 -22.59
C ARG A 20 -2.58 16.84 -22.36
N ASP A 21 -1.60 17.39 -23.10
CA ASP A 21 -0.20 17.04 -23.02
C ASP A 21 0.36 17.43 -21.63
N TRP A 22 0.02 18.61 -21.13
CA TRP A 22 0.38 19.07 -19.78
C TRP A 22 -0.21 18.17 -18.70
N PHE A 23 -1.49 17.79 -18.84
CA PHE A 23 -2.14 16.91 -17.88
C PHE A 23 -1.50 15.51 -17.85
N ARG A 24 -1.12 15.00 -19.02
CA ARG A 24 -0.40 13.72 -19.13
C ARG A 24 0.97 13.77 -18.44
N GLU A 25 1.73 14.82 -18.68
CA GLU A 25 3.03 15.06 -18.05
C GLU A 25 2.91 15.18 -16.53
N LEU A 26 1.89 15.88 -16.04
CA LEU A 26 1.58 15.97 -14.63
C LEU A 26 1.27 14.60 -14.01
N LEU A 27 0.46 13.78 -14.67
CA LEU A 27 0.14 12.43 -14.20
C LEU A 27 1.38 11.53 -14.16
N GLU A 28 2.25 11.63 -15.16
CA GLU A 28 3.50 10.87 -15.20
C GLU A 28 4.42 11.25 -14.05
N MET A 29 4.54 12.54 -13.76
CA MET A 29 5.28 13.03 -12.59
C MET A 29 4.66 12.52 -11.27
N LEU A 30 3.34 12.55 -11.13
CA LEU A 30 2.64 12.04 -9.94
C LEU A 30 2.81 10.52 -9.78
N PHE A 31 2.81 9.78 -10.87
CA PHE A 31 3.04 8.34 -10.85
C PHE A 31 4.45 7.99 -10.35
N GLN A 32 5.48 8.67 -10.86
CA GLN A 32 6.85 8.51 -10.40
C GLN A 32 6.99 8.93 -8.93
N ALA A 33 6.37 10.04 -8.55
CA ALA A 33 6.36 10.53 -7.17
C ALA A 33 5.68 9.54 -6.21
N ALA A 34 4.60 8.88 -6.62
CA ALA A 34 3.90 7.90 -5.78
C ALA A 34 4.82 6.73 -5.37
N GLY A 35 5.61 6.20 -6.30
CA GLY A 35 6.61 5.17 -6.02
C GLY A 35 7.66 5.66 -5.00
N LEU A 36 8.26 6.82 -5.25
CA LEU A 36 9.28 7.42 -4.38
C LEU A 36 8.74 7.73 -2.97
N ILE A 37 7.48 8.17 -2.86
CA ILE A 37 6.83 8.44 -1.57
C ILE A 37 6.73 7.15 -0.77
N ILE A 38 6.25 6.06 -1.35
CA ILE A 38 6.11 4.77 -0.67
C ILE A 38 7.47 4.25 -0.20
N ASP A 39 8.50 4.31 -1.03
CA ASP A 39 9.85 3.86 -0.66
C ASP A 39 10.47 4.72 0.46
N THR A 40 10.27 6.03 0.40
CA THR A 40 10.74 6.96 1.44
C THR A 40 10.03 6.72 2.76
N LEU A 41 8.70 6.61 2.75
CA LEU A 41 7.91 6.35 3.96
C LEU A 41 8.25 4.98 4.55
N ARG A 42 8.43 3.95 3.73
CA ARG A 42 8.89 2.63 4.17
C ARG A 42 10.22 2.73 4.93
N THR A 43 11.21 3.38 4.33
CA THR A 43 12.53 3.54 4.94
C THR A 43 12.44 4.30 6.26
N PHE A 44 11.68 5.40 6.30
CA PHE A 44 11.45 6.16 7.53
C PHE A 44 10.82 5.31 8.63
N PHE A 45 9.74 4.58 8.33
CA PHE A 45 9.08 3.74 9.32
C PHE A 45 9.95 2.59 9.81
N LEU A 46 10.76 1.96 8.94
CA LEU A 46 11.69 0.90 9.36
C LEU A 46 12.78 1.45 10.31
N ILE A 47 13.31 2.64 10.04
CA ILE A 47 14.27 3.30 10.93
C ILE A 47 13.63 3.57 12.30
N VAL A 48 12.44 4.18 12.33
CA VAL A 48 11.72 4.46 13.58
C VAL A 48 11.45 3.18 14.37
N LEU A 49 10.95 2.13 13.72
CA LEU A 49 10.68 0.85 14.37
C LEU A 49 11.96 0.18 14.86
N SER A 50 13.08 0.30 14.15
CA SER A 50 14.37 -0.24 14.59
C SER A 50 14.88 0.47 15.85
N ILE A 51 14.72 1.79 15.94
CA ILE A 51 15.08 2.57 17.13
C ILE A 51 14.18 2.22 18.32
N LEU A 52 12.89 1.99 18.08
CA LEU A 52 11.92 1.65 19.12
C LEU A 52 11.94 0.15 19.50
N GLY A 53 12.69 -0.68 18.79
CA GLY A 53 12.81 -2.12 19.05
C GLY A 53 13.18 -2.44 20.49
N PRO A 54 14.33 -1.93 21.01
CA PRO A 54 14.75 -2.18 22.39
C PRO A 54 13.69 -1.78 23.43
N LEU A 55 12.95 -0.69 23.18
CA LEU A 55 11.86 -0.25 24.04
C LEU A 55 10.69 -1.23 24.04
N ALA A 56 10.30 -1.73 22.85
CA ALA A 56 9.25 -2.74 22.73
C ALA A 56 9.62 -4.04 23.45
N PHE A 57 10.89 -4.47 23.38
CA PHE A 57 11.40 -5.59 24.15
C PHE A 57 11.36 -5.35 25.65
N ALA A 58 11.82 -4.20 26.12
CA ALA A 58 11.84 -3.86 27.54
C ALA A 58 10.42 -3.83 28.13
N ILE A 59 9.46 -3.26 27.43
CA ILE A 59 8.06 -3.19 27.89
C ILE A 59 7.40 -4.58 27.91
N SER A 60 7.76 -5.45 26.96
CA SER A 60 7.15 -6.78 26.83
C SER A 60 7.48 -7.72 28.02
N VAL A 61 8.47 -7.38 28.84
CA VAL A 61 8.84 -8.14 30.05
C VAL A 61 7.82 -7.95 31.18
N TYR A 62 7.09 -6.84 31.18
CA TYR A 62 6.10 -6.58 32.21
C TYR A 62 4.82 -7.37 31.97
N ASP A 63 4.25 -7.91 33.05
CA ASP A 63 2.98 -8.63 33.00
C ASP A 63 1.86 -7.74 32.43
N GLY A 64 1.14 -8.27 31.45
CA GLY A 64 0.10 -7.54 30.72
C GLY A 64 0.55 -6.86 29.43
N PHE A 65 1.85 -6.64 29.21
CA PHE A 65 2.38 -5.99 27.99
C PHE A 65 3.07 -6.97 27.02
N GLN A 66 2.98 -8.26 27.25
CA GLN A 66 3.61 -9.31 26.42
C GLN A 66 3.19 -9.26 24.94
N SER A 67 1.97 -8.77 24.64
CA SER A 67 1.49 -8.60 23.27
C SER A 67 2.18 -7.46 22.50
N THR A 68 2.86 -6.54 23.20
CA THR A 68 3.54 -5.39 22.58
C THR A 68 4.62 -5.83 21.63
N LEU A 69 5.42 -6.81 22.01
CA LEU A 69 6.49 -7.35 21.14
C LEU A 69 5.91 -7.98 19.88
N THR A 70 4.87 -8.79 20.01
CA THR A 70 4.23 -9.45 18.86
C THR A 70 3.63 -8.41 17.89
N GLN A 71 3.00 -7.37 18.43
CA GLN A 71 2.46 -6.28 17.61
C GLN A 71 3.58 -5.49 16.92
N TRP A 72 4.68 -5.22 17.60
CA TRP A 72 5.83 -4.55 17.03
C TRP A 72 6.43 -5.35 15.88
N ILE A 73 6.67 -6.67 16.07
CA ILE A 73 7.16 -7.58 15.03
C ILE A 73 6.20 -7.60 13.83
N SER A 74 4.91 -7.72 14.09
CA SER A 74 3.87 -7.69 13.04
C SER A 74 3.94 -6.43 12.17
N ARG A 75 4.09 -5.26 12.80
CA ARG A 75 4.22 -3.98 12.10
C ARG A 75 5.53 -3.89 11.33
N TYR A 76 6.63 -4.34 11.92
CA TYR A 76 7.93 -4.34 11.26
C TYR A 76 7.90 -5.18 9.98
N ILE A 77 7.37 -6.41 10.06
CA ILE A 77 7.22 -7.30 8.91
C ILE A 77 6.26 -6.70 7.87
N SER A 78 5.15 -6.10 8.29
CA SER A 78 4.19 -5.47 7.39
C SER A 78 4.84 -4.37 6.55
N ILE A 79 5.64 -3.50 7.17
CA ILE A 79 6.33 -2.41 6.45
C ILE A 79 7.49 -2.96 5.59
N TYR A 80 8.18 -4.00 6.07
CA TYR A 80 9.20 -4.67 5.27
C TYR A 80 8.64 -5.24 3.96
N LEU A 81 7.42 -5.78 4.00
CA LEU A 81 6.72 -6.34 2.84
C LEU A 81 6.26 -5.30 1.82
N TRP A 82 6.32 -3.99 2.12
CA TRP A 82 5.97 -2.96 1.15
C TRP A 82 6.84 -3.05 -0.11
N LEU A 83 8.13 -3.36 0.03
CA LEU A 83 9.03 -3.47 -1.12
C LEU A 83 8.64 -4.60 -2.06
N PRO A 84 8.53 -5.87 -1.64
CA PRO A 84 8.14 -6.93 -2.56
C PRO A 84 6.73 -6.75 -3.13
N VAL A 85 5.79 -6.15 -2.39
CA VAL A 85 4.47 -5.83 -2.92
C VAL A 85 4.55 -4.72 -3.97
N SER A 86 5.38 -3.69 -3.75
CA SER A 86 5.65 -2.63 -4.72
C SER A 86 6.28 -3.18 -5.99
N ASP A 87 7.26 -4.07 -5.88
CA ASP A 87 7.93 -4.70 -7.02
C ASP A 87 6.98 -5.55 -7.85
N LEU A 88 6.12 -6.34 -7.19
CA LEU A 88 5.08 -7.10 -7.87
C LEU A 88 4.09 -6.19 -8.59
N PHE A 89 3.64 -5.13 -7.92
CA PHE A 89 2.73 -4.16 -8.51
C PHE A 89 3.34 -3.47 -9.74
N SER A 90 4.60 -3.01 -9.63
CA SER A 90 5.34 -2.40 -10.74
C SER A 90 5.50 -3.37 -11.92
N SER A 91 5.78 -4.65 -11.63
CA SER A 91 5.91 -5.69 -12.66
C SER A 91 4.59 -5.92 -13.41
N VAL A 92 3.47 -5.93 -12.69
CA VAL A 92 2.13 -6.04 -13.29
C VAL A 92 1.84 -4.82 -14.16
N LEU A 93 2.12 -3.61 -13.66
CA LEU A 93 1.93 -2.38 -14.44
C LEU A 93 2.78 -2.36 -15.72
N ALA A 94 4.06 -2.74 -15.62
CA ALA A 94 4.95 -2.82 -16.78
C ALA A 94 4.42 -3.82 -17.82
N ARG A 95 3.86 -4.95 -17.38
CA ARG A 95 3.25 -5.92 -18.29
C ARG A 95 2.01 -5.36 -18.99
N ILE A 96 1.15 -4.65 -18.27
CA ILE A 96 -0.03 -3.99 -18.84
C ILE A 96 0.40 -2.93 -19.86
N GLN A 97 1.41 -2.10 -19.55
CA GLN A 97 1.95 -1.11 -20.49
C GLN A 97 2.45 -1.76 -21.77
N THR A 98 3.18 -2.86 -21.66
CA THR A 98 3.67 -3.60 -22.83
C THR A 98 2.52 -4.11 -23.70
N LEU A 99 1.46 -4.64 -23.09
CA LEU A 99 0.28 -5.12 -23.82
C LEU A 99 -0.50 -3.98 -24.49
N MET A 100 -0.61 -2.83 -23.82
CA MET A 100 -1.22 -1.62 -24.41
C MET A 100 -0.44 -1.14 -25.61
N LEU A 101 0.90 -1.07 -25.50
CA LEU A 101 1.75 -0.67 -26.60
C LEU A 101 1.67 -1.63 -27.80
N GLN A 102 1.63 -2.93 -27.56
CA GLN A 102 1.45 -3.94 -28.61
C GLN A 102 0.10 -3.75 -29.31
N LYS A 103 -0.96 -3.47 -28.56
CA LYS A 103 -2.28 -3.20 -29.13
C LYS A 103 -2.27 -1.93 -29.98
N ASP A 104 -1.68 -0.84 -29.48
CA ASP A 104 -1.56 0.43 -30.22
C ASP A 104 -0.80 0.25 -31.52
N ILE A 105 0.30 -0.53 -31.54
CA ILE A 105 1.07 -0.84 -32.75
C ILE A 105 0.22 -1.66 -33.74
N GLN A 106 -0.57 -2.60 -33.25
CA GLN A 106 -1.43 -3.43 -34.10
C GLN A 106 -2.56 -2.60 -34.71
N GLU A 107 -3.17 -1.69 -33.93
CA GLU A 107 -4.22 -0.77 -34.40
C GLU A 107 -3.66 0.25 -35.42
N LEU A 108 -2.43 0.74 -35.28
CA LEU A 108 -1.76 1.61 -36.25
C LEU A 108 -1.50 0.92 -37.60
N SER A 109 -1.51 -0.40 -37.64
CA SER A 109 -1.36 -1.18 -38.87
C SER A 109 -2.66 -1.28 -39.68
N ASP A 110 -3.80 -0.84 -39.14
CA ASP A 110 -5.09 -0.80 -39.82
C ASP A 110 -5.26 0.54 -40.56
N PRO A 111 -5.44 0.54 -41.90
CA PRO A 111 -5.60 1.77 -42.68
C PRO A 111 -6.84 2.61 -42.31
N ASN A 112 -7.83 2.02 -41.64
CA ASN A 112 -9.04 2.70 -41.20
C ASN A 112 -9.03 3.15 -39.74
N PHE A 113 -7.91 3.00 -39.05
CA PHE A 113 -7.81 3.37 -37.66
C PHE A 113 -7.76 4.89 -37.46
N ILE A 114 -8.70 5.42 -36.66
CA ILE A 114 -8.72 6.83 -36.25
C ILE A 114 -8.18 6.89 -34.82
N PRO A 115 -6.98 7.45 -34.59
CA PRO A 115 -6.34 7.45 -33.27
C PRO A 115 -7.00 8.48 -32.34
N ASP A 116 -8.08 8.13 -31.69
CA ASP A 116 -8.75 9.02 -30.72
C ASP A 116 -8.87 8.41 -29.29
N GLY A 117 -8.65 7.12 -29.13
CA GLY A 117 -8.87 6.41 -27.86
C GLY A 117 -7.63 6.13 -26.98
N SER A 118 -6.44 6.01 -27.59
CA SER A 118 -5.23 5.55 -26.87
C SER A 118 -4.78 6.52 -25.76
N SER A 119 -4.93 7.80 -25.94
CA SER A 119 -4.53 8.80 -24.95
C SER A 119 -5.41 8.76 -23.68
N THR A 120 -6.70 8.46 -23.81
CA THR A 120 -7.63 8.34 -22.68
C THR A 120 -7.36 7.07 -21.87
N VAL A 121 -7.11 5.95 -22.54
CA VAL A 121 -6.76 4.68 -21.89
C VAL A 121 -5.47 4.81 -21.10
N TYR A 122 -4.47 5.49 -21.66
CA TYR A 122 -3.21 5.77 -20.97
C TYR A 122 -3.41 6.61 -19.69
N VAL A 123 -4.22 7.66 -19.76
CA VAL A 123 -4.54 8.51 -18.59
C VAL A 123 -5.22 7.69 -17.49
N ILE A 124 -6.20 6.87 -17.83
CA ILE A 124 -6.89 5.99 -16.87
C ILE A 124 -5.88 5.01 -16.25
N PHE A 125 -5.00 4.42 -17.05
CA PHE A 125 -3.96 3.53 -16.57
C PHE A 125 -3.02 4.22 -15.56
N MET A 126 -2.60 5.45 -15.82
CA MET A 126 -1.75 6.22 -14.91
C MET A 126 -2.47 6.51 -13.58
N ILE A 127 -3.74 6.85 -13.62
CA ILE A 127 -4.55 7.08 -12.40
C ILE A 127 -4.65 5.78 -11.59
N ILE A 128 -4.92 4.65 -12.24
CA ILE A 128 -4.98 3.34 -11.58
C ILE A 128 -3.63 3.01 -10.94
N GLY A 129 -2.52 3.30 -11.62
CA GLY A 129 -1.18 3.11 -11.10
C GLY A 129 -0.90 3.95 -9.85
N ILE A 130 -1.24 5.23 -9.87
CA ILE A 130 -1.08 6.13 -8.71
C ILE A 130 -1.90 5.63 -7.52
N VAL A 131 -3.18 5.33 -7.71
CA VAL A 131 -4.05 4.80 -6.66
C VAL A 131 -3.53 3.46 -6.15
N GLY A 132 -3.06 2.59 -7.04
CA GLY A 132 -2.49 1.29 -6.71
C GLY A 132 -1.27 1.40 -5.78
N TYR A 133 -0.36 2.34 -6.01
CA TYR A 133 0.78 2.57 -5.11
C TYR A 133 0.32 2.89 -3.67
N PHE A 134 -0.71 3.71 -3.52
CA PHE A 134 -1.25 4.03 -2.18
C PHE A 134 -1.98 2.87 -1.51
N THR A 135 -2.32 1.81 -2.23
CA THR A 135 -2.91 0.59 -1.63
C THR A 135 -1.86 -0.40 -1.12
N ILE A 136 -0.57 -0.26 -1.49
CA ILE A 136 0.52 -1.16 -1.09
C ILE A 136 0.59 -1.39 0.43
N PRO A 137 0.54 -0.35 1.29
CA PRO A 137 0.55 -0.54 2.74
C PRO A 137 -0.60 -1.41 3.24
N THR A 138 -1.77 -1.24 2.66
CA THR A 138 -2.97 -2.01 3.02
C THR A 138 -2.83 -3.48 2.63
N VAL A 139 -2.37 -3.75 1.40
CA VAL A 139 -2.14 -5.12 0.92
C VAL A 139 -1.07 -5.83 1.75
N ALA A 140 0.03 -5.17 2.06
CA ALA A 140 1.09 -5.71 2.92
C ALA A 140 0.55 -6.06 4.32
N SER A 141 -0.31 -5.24 4.90
CA SER A 141 -0.94 -5.50 6.19
C SER A 141 -1.89 -6.71 6.14
N TRP A 142 -2.61 -6.92 5.04
CA TRP A 142 -3.47 -8.10 4.85
C TRP A 142 -2.66 -9.39 4.80
N ILE A 143 -1.50 -9.39 4.14
CA ILE A 143 -0.61 -10.55 4.07
C ILE A 143 -0.17 -10.98 5.49
N VAL A 144 0.25 -10.03 6.31
CA VAL A 144 0.66 -10.29 7.69
C VAL A 144 -0.52 -10.76 8.55
N SER A 145 -1.68 -10.15 8.38
CA SER A 145 -2.90 -10.54 9.11
C SER A 145 -3.38 -11.94 8.72
N ALA A 146 -3.31 -12.30 7.44
CA ALA A 146 -3.66 -13.62 6.92
C ALA A 146 -2.68 -14.70 7.38
N GLY A 147 -1.39 -14.35 7.60
CA GLY A 147 -0.34 -15.24 8.09
C GLY A 147 -0.51 -15.73 9.54
N GLY A 148 -1.64 -15.47 10.18
CA GLY A 148 -1.98 -16.01 11.50
C GLY A 148 -1.43 -15.24 12.70
N MET A 149 -0.70 -14.14 12.50
CA MET A 149 -0.13 -13.33 13.57
C MET A 149 -1.23 -12.72 14.47
N SER A 150 -2.39 -12.37 13.88
CA SER A 150 -3.58 -11.94 14.63
C SER A 150 -4.21 -13.06 15.46
N ALA A 151 -4.20 -14.30 14.94
CA ALA A 151 -4.71 -15.47 15.66
C ALA A 151 -3.78 -15.86 16.81
N TYR A 152 -2.48 -15.80 16.61
CA TYR A 152 -1.47 -16.05 17.64
C TYR A 152 -1.62 -15.07 18.82
N ASN A 153 -1.72 -13.76 18.53
CA ASN A 153 -1.89 -12.75 19.57
C ASN A 153 -3.18 -12.95 20.38
N ARG A 154 -4.27 -13.35 19.72
CA ARG A 154 -5.55 -13.68 20.37
C ARG A 154 -5.44 -14.91 21.27
N ASN A 155 -4.69 -15.92 20.87
CA ASN A 155 -4.49 -17.14 21.64
C ASN A 155 -3.57 -16.92 22.84
N VAL A 156 -2.50 -16.11 22.68
CA VAL A 156 -1.61 -15.75 23.79
C VAL A 156 -2.37 -14.93 24.85
N SER A 157 -3.20 -13.98 24.45
CA SER A 157 -4.02 -13.21 25.37
C SER A 157 -5.03 -14.08 26.12
N LYS A 158 -5.65 -15.07 25.46
CA LYS A 158 -6.55 -16.03 26.09
C LYS A 158 -5.79 -16.95 27.07
N ALA A 159 -4.63 -17.45 26.69
CA ALA A 159 -3.81 -18.29 27.57
C ALA A 159 -3.36 -17.51 28.82
N GLY A 160 -2.96 -16.25 28.67
CA GLY A 160 -2.62 -15.38 29.80
C GLY A 160 -3.78 -15.12 30.72
N SER A 161 -4.97 -14.88 30.21
CA SER A 161 -6.17 -14.68 31.02
C SER A 161 -6.63 -15.95 31.77
N VAL A 162 -6.51 -17.12 31.15
CA VAL A 162 -6.83 -18.41 31.78
C VAL A 162 -5.82 -18.74 32.88
N ALA A 163 -4.51 -18.51 32.64
CA ALA A 163 -3.48 -18.72 33.65
C ALA A 163 -3.66 -17.76 34.83
N GLY A 164 -3.95 -16.49 34.60
CA GLY A 164 -4.25 -15.51 35.65
C GLY A 164 -5.49 -15.86 36.46
N ALA A 165 -6.55 -16.35 35.83
CA ALA A 165 -7.76 -16.82 36.54
C ALA A 165 -7.48 -18.08 37.37
N ALA A 166 -6.68 -19.00 36.87
CA ALA A 166 -6.29 -20.22 37.63
C ALA A 166 -5.48 -19.89 38.88
N VAL A 167 -4.50 -18.99 38.77
CA VAL A 167 -3.67 -18.53 39.91
C VAL A 167 -4.51 -17.76 40.92
N GLY A 168 -5.41 -16.90 40.47
CA GLY A 168 -6.36 -16.18 41.36
C GLY A 168 -7.31 -17.10 42.11
N ALA A 169 -7.81 -18.16 41.46
CA ALA A 169 -8.70 -19.14 42.09
C ALA A 169 -7.98 -20.00 43.14
N VAL A 170 -6.70 -20.32 42.92
CA VAL A 170 -5.89 -21.06 43.90
C VAL A 170 -5.51 -20.16 45.07
N GLY A 171 -5.05 -18.93 44.82
CA GLY A 171 -4.71 -17.95 45.84
C GLY A 171 -5.90 -17.59 46.76
N GLY A 172 -7.09 -17.43 46.19
CA GLY A 172 -8.31 -17.16 46.97
C GLY A 172 -8.72 -18.30 47.88
N LYS A 173 -8.54 -19.57 47.48
CA LYS A 173 -8.82 -20.73 48.31
C LYS A 173 -7.84 -20.90 49.48
N VAL A 174 -6.57 -20.55 49.27
CA VAL A 174 -5.53 -20.63 50.32
C VAL A 174 -5.75 -19.54 51.36
N SER A 175 -6.07 -18.31 50.98
CA SER A 175 -6.34 -17.21 51.90
C SER A 175 -7.59 -17.43 52.73
N GLY A 176 -8.67 -18.02 52.17
CA GLY A 176 -9.88 -18.34 52.91
C GLY A 176 -9.74 -19.48 53.92
N LYS A 177 -8.69 -20.29 53.83
CA LYS A 177 -8.43 -21.40 54.76
C LYS A 177 -7.51 -21.02 55.93
N LEU A 178 -6.79 -19.89 55.81
CA LEU A 178 -5.91 -19.35 56.86
C LEU A 178 -6.64 -18.38 57.80
N LEU A 179 -7.88 -18.01 57.52
CA LEU A 179 -8.72 -17.09 58.30
C LEU A 179 -9.85 -17.80 59.09
N LYS A 180 -9.81 -19.12 59.22
CA LYS A 180 -10.62 -19.92 60.11
C LYS A 180 -9.72 -20.59 61.15
#